data_084a3d5f5497c295be333bef45f96bb2
#
_entry.id   084a3d5f5497c295be333bef45f96bb2
#
_cell.length_a   1.000
_cell.length_b   1.000
_cell.length_c   1.000
_cell.angle_alpha   90.00
_cell.angle_beta   90.00
_cell.angle_gamma   90.00
#
_symmetry.space_group_name_H-M   'P 1'
#
loop_
_entity.id
_entity.type
_entity.pdbx_description
1 polymer ?
#
loop_
_entity_poly.entity_id
_entity_poly.type
_entity_poly.pdbx_seq_one_letter_code
_entity_poly.pdbx_strand_id
1 'polypeptide(L)' 'MKHIEAGTPFQVAGNKIAVQLASYPTTLHYTVDAEQGWTDWSEQITEKNVVINNIPRGLFLKFDVDVTITY' A
#
# COMPACT_ATOMS: atom_id res chain seq x y z
N MET A 1 -8.95 -3.27 -11.62
CA MET A 1 -8.21 -3.92 -10.52
C MET A 1 -6.79 -4.24 -10.98
N LYS A 2 -5.85 -4.11 -10.11
CA LYS A 2 -4.45 -4.36 -10.42
C LYS A 2 -3.83 -5.23 -9.34
N HIS A 3 -3.18 -6.32 -9.75
CA HIS A 3 -2.47 -7.22 -8.83
C HIS A 3 -1.04 -6.70 -8.63
N ILE A 4 -0.63 -6.59 -7.37
CA ILE A 4 0.72 -6.18 -6.99
C ILE A 4 1.35 -7.29 -6.17
N GLU A 5 2.49 -7.80 -6.61
CA GLU A 5 3.20 -8.84 -5.87
C GLU A 5 3.84 -8.28 -4.60
N ALA A 6 4.01 -9.16 -3.61
CA ALA A 6 4.65 -8.81 -2.34
C ALA A 6 6.00 -8.13 -2.59
N GLY A 7 6.24 -7.03 -1.87
CA GLY A 7 7.50 -6.30 -1.95
C GLY A 7 7.66 -5.42 -3.17
N THR A 8 6.63 -5.30 -4.03
CA THR A 8 6.70 -4.47 -5.22
C THR A 8 6.17 -3.07 -4.93
N PRO A 9 6.98 -2.02 -5.10
CA PRO A 9 6.51 -0.64 -4.91
C PRO A 9 5.55 -0.23 -6.02
N PHE A 10 4.57 0.61 -5.66
CA PHE A 10 3.69 1.22 -6.64
C PHE A 10 3.31 2.63 -6.20
N GLN A 11 3.03 3.49 -7.16
CA GLN A 11 2.68 4.87 -6.89
C GLN A 11 1.16 5.04 -6.90
N VAL A 12 0.64 5.75 -5.91
CA VAL A 12 -0.79 6.01 -5.81
C VAL A 12 -1.16 7.14 -6.79
N ALA A 13 -2.15 6.89 -7.64
CA ALA A 13 -2.57 7.86 -8.64
C ALA A 13 -3.42 8.99 -8.06
N GLY A 14 -4.11 8.74 -6.96
CA GLY A 14 -4.96 9.72 -6.30
C GLY A 14 -4.65 9.83 -4.82
N ASN A 15 -5.67 10.11 -4.02
CA ASN A 15 -5.50 10.22 -2.56
C ASN A 15 -6.18 9.10 -1.79
N LYS A 16 -6.67 8.08 -2.49
CA LYS A 16 -7.41 6.97 -1.87
C LYS A 16 -7.21 5.71 -2.70
N ILE A 17 -7.08 4.57 -2.04
CA ILE A 17 -7.09 3.27 -2.71
C ILE A 17 -7.90 2.28 -1.89
N ALA A 18 -8.48 1.31 -2.57
CA ALA A 18 -9.09 0.14 -1.96
C ALA A 18 -8.16 -1.05 -2.21
N VAL A 19 -7.86 -1.79 -1.16
CA VAL A 19 -6.86 -2.87 -1.21
C VAL A 19 -7.49 -4.15 -0.69
N GLN A 20 -7.25 -5.25 -1.40
CA GLN A 20 -7.57 -6.60 -0.94
C GLN A 20 -6.24 -7.34 -0.73
N LEU A 21 -6.03 -7.87 0.47
CA LEU A 21 -4.78 -8.52 0.83
C LEU A 21 -4.90 -10.03 0.72
N ALA A 22 -3.85 -10.67 0.20
CA ALA A 22 -3.78 -12.12 0.11
C ALA A 22 -3.59 -12.75 1.48
N SER A 23 -2.89 -12.07 2.38
CA SER A 23 -2.77 -12.48 3.77
C SER A 23 -2.64 -11.27 4.67
N TYR A 24 -2.97 -11.45 5.94
CA TYR A 24 -2.96 -10.39 6.93
C TYR A 24 -2.73 -11.01 8.31
N PRO A 25 -2.22 -10.25 9.30
CA PRO A 25 -1.88 -8.83 9.22
C PRO A 25 -0.60 -8.57 8.43
N THR A 26 -0.43 -7.35 7.96
CA THR A 26 0.79 -6.95 7.27
C THR A 26 1.09 -5.48 7.57
N THR A 27 2.34 -5.09 7.38
CA THR A 27 2.75 -3.71 7.54
C THR A 27 2.78 -3.05 6.16
N LEU A 28 2.15 -1.89 6.08
CA LEU A 28 2.22 -1.05 4.89
C LEU A 28 3.44 -0.13 5.01
N HIS A 29 4.24 -0.09 3.96
CA HIS A 29 5.40 0.80 3.89
C HIS A 29 5.11 1.91 2.89
N TYR A 30 5.60 3.11 3.17
CA TYR A 30 5.41 4.23 2.28
C TYR A 30 6.66 5.10 2.17
N THR A 31 6.75 5.85 1.08
CA THR A 31 7.82 6.84 0.91
C THR A 31 7.41 7.85 -0.16
N VAL A 32 7.98 9.04 -0.08
CA VAL A 32 7.86 10.04 -1.15
C VAL A 32 8.93 9.83 -2.21
N ASP A 33 10.00 9.11 -1.87
CA ASP A 33 11.11 8.83 -2.78
C ASP A 33 11.68 7.46 -2.44
N ALA A 34 11.46 6.49 -3.31
CA ALA A 34 11.86 5.10 -3.08
C ALA A 34 13.37 4.94 -2.89
N GLU A 35 14.19 5.88 -3.38
CA GLU A 35 15.64 5.84 -3.20
C GLU A 35 16.08 6.28 -1.81
N GLN A 36 15.22 6.98 -1.07
CA GLN A 36 15.51 7.48 0.27
C GLN A 36 15.13 6.48 1.36
N GLY A 37 14.61 5.32 1.00
CA GLY A 37 14.18 4.31 1.95
C GLY A 37 12.70 4.41 2.27
N TRP A 38 12.23 3.55 3.17
CA TRP A 38 10.82 3.37 3.44
C TRP A 38 10.49 3.61 4.90
N THR A 39 9.29 4.11 5.15
CA THR A 39 8.76 4.34 6.49
C THR A 39 7.54 3.45 6.68
N ASP A 40 7.40 2.86 7.87
CA ASP A 40 6.23 2.04 8.18
C ASP A 40 5.02 2.93 8.43
N TRP A 41 3.86 2.50 7.91
CA TRP A 41 2.58 3.14 8.20
C TRP A 41 2.29 2.98 9.70
N SER A 42 1.52 3.91 10.26
CA SER A 42 1.31 3.98 11.71
C SER A 42 0.65 2.75 12.31
N GLU A 43 -0.14 2.01 11.53
CA GLU A 43 -0.86 0.84 12.01
C GLU A 43 -0.71 -0.31 11.04
N GLN A 44 -0.72 -1.55 11.57
CA GLN A 44 -0.76 -2.73 10.72
C GLN A 44 -2.13 -2.84 10.07
N ILE A 45 -2.14 -3.40 8.87
CA ILE A 45 -3.37 -3.72 8.16
C ILE A 45 -3.79 -5.12 8.61
N THR A 46 -4.92 -5.21 9.28
CA THR A 46 -5.36 -6.45 9.92
C THR A 46 -6.59 -7.06 9.26
N GLU A 47 -7.13 -6.42 8.22
CA GLU A 47 -8.33 -6.89 7.53
C GLU A 47 -8.02 -7.21 6.08
N LYS A 48 -8.76 -8.15 5.51
CA LYS A 48 -8.58 -8.57 4.13
C LYS A 48 -8.87 -7.43 3.14
N ASN A 49 -9.91 -6.66 3.41
CA ASN A 49 -10.32 -5.55 2.54
C ASN A 49 -10.20 -4.26 3.33
N VAL A 50 -9.46 -3.30 2.78
CA VAL A 50 -9.24 -2.04 3.47
C VAL A 50 -9.26 -0.89 2.46
N VAL A 51 -9.78 0.26 2.90
CA VAL A 51 -9.73 1.50 2.14
C VAL A 51 -8.80 2.46 2.87
N ILE A 52 -7.79 2.95 2.17
CA ILE A 52 -6.82 3.88 2.72
C ILE A 52 -7.10 5.25 2.12
N ASN A 53 -7.39 6.23 2.99
CA ASN A 53 -7.74 7.59 2.60
C ASN A 53 -6.64 8.56 2.95
N ASN A 54 -6.76 9.79 2.45
CA ASN A 54 -5.86 10.89 2.76
C ASN A 54 -4.40 10.59 2.41
N ILE A 55 -4.20 9.89 1.30
CA ILE A 55 -2.87 9.57 0.82
C ILE A 55 -2.34 10.78 0.04
N PRO A 56 -1.15 11.31 0.36
CA PRO A 56 -0.55 12.36 -0.44
C PRO A 56 -0.38 11.91 -1.88
N ARG A 57 -0.71 12.78 -2.83
CA ARG A 57 -0.60 12.47 -4.24
C ARG A 57 0.85 12.14 -4.60
N GLY A 58 1.05 11.06 -5.33
CA GLY A 58 2.38 10.65 -5.75
C GLY A 58 3.15 9.83 -4.73
N LEU A 59 2.53 9.50 -3.60
CA LEU A 59 3.17 8.66 -2.59
C LEU A 59 3.35 7.24 -3.12
N PHE A 60 4.50 6.64 -2.81
CA PHE A 60 4.76 5.24 -3.15
C PHE A 60 4.39 4.36 -1.96
N LEU A 61 3.76 3.24 -2.25
CA LEU A 61 3.37 2.24 -1.24
C LEU A 61 4.00 0.90 -1.58
N LYS A 62 4.22 0.11 -0.54
CA LYS A 62 4.74 -1.26 -0.68
C LYS A 62 4.14 -2.12 0.43
N PHE A 63 3.62 -3.27 0.05
CA PHE A 63 3.11 -4.26 0.99
C PHE A 63 4.05 -5.47 1.03
N ASP A 64 4.09 -6.15 2.17
CA ASP A 64 4.89 -7.36 2.33
C ASP A 64 4.16 -8.62 1.90
N VAL A 65 2.93 -8.49 1.40
CA VAL A 65 2.10 -9.58 0.90
C VAL A 65 1.53 -9.18 -0.45
N ASP A 66 1.07 -10.17 -1.21
CA ASP A 66 0.39 -9.90 -2.48
C ASP A 66 -0.90 -9.14 -2.21
N VAL A 67 -1.20 -8.15 -3.03
CA VAL A 67 -2.42 -7.35 -2.89
C VAL A 67 -3.05 -7.12 -4.25
N THR A 68 -4.35 -6.87 -4.23
CA THR A 68 -5.09 -6.39 -5.40
C THR A 68 -5.62 -5.02 -5.06
N ILE A 69 -5.33 -4.03 -5.89
CA ILE A 69 -5.73 -2.65 -5.62
C ILE A 69 -6.78 -2.19 -6.62
N THR A 70 -7.66 -1.33 -6.14
CA THR A 70 -8.69 -0.66 -6.94
C THR A 70 -8.68 0.81 -6.57
N TYR A 71 -8.73 1.66 -7.59
CA TYR A 71 -8.75 3.11 -7.39
C TYR A 71 -10.15 3.65 -7.30
#